data_f3aec16a6db21eca5006e54ed7aa4f85
#
_entry.id   f3aec16a6db21eca5006e54ed7aa4f85
#
_cell.length_a   1.000
_cell.length_b   1.000
_cell.length_c   1.000
_cell.angle_alpha   90.00
_cell.angle_beta   90.00
_cell.angle_gamma   90.00
#
_symmetry.space_group_name_H-M   'P 1'
#
loop_
_entity.id
_entity.type
_entity.pdbx_description
1 polymer ?
#
loop_
_entity_poly.entity_id
_entity_poly.type
_entity_poly.pdbx_seq_one_letter_code
_entity_poly.pdbx_strand_id
1 'polypeptide(L)'
;STLSSSSAASDVYKRQNIGSFVIYLICALLPFIIVIYLLSMNFTKMATSKPKMKKVIYKAKPMKQNTMFKALVIREIKHFTSNAMVMLNGAMGIILCIIAAGAVLIYQDEIQMIASIPQIQEYMTPVLCLMVIAVSSLNMISASSISLEGDRFWIIKSLPITTQDILNSKLAMHAFLCIPGGLILSVALIYVTGIGMIDSLLVLVVPILFTLLIDFLGLLLNLWKPKFDWVNETVCVKQSLPVVLTMFISMGVAIVIAMVYGLWLINLMSVSMYMYSVIIVMVLLDIILYYMIHTWGVQQFDSI
;
A
#
# COMPACT_ATOMS: atom_id res chain seq x y z
N SER A 1 -25.16 -14.53 48.22
CA SER A 1 -24.45 -15.50 47.33
C SER A 1 -23.76 -14.88 46.10
N THR A 2 -23.56 -13.56 46.10
CA THR A 2 -22.92 -12.83 44.98
C THR A 2 -21.43 -12.54 45.17
N LEU A 3 -20.86 -12.82 46.35
CA LEU A 3 -19.47 -12.57 46.63
C LEU A 3 -18.52 -13.73 46.24
N SER A 4 -19.01 -14.96 46.06
CA SER A 4 -18.20 -16.10 45.68
C SER A 4 -17.90 -16.19 44.16
N SER A 5 -18.73 -15.59 43.31
CA SER A 5 -18.52 -15.60 41.87
C SER A 5 -17.46 -14.61 41.38
N SER A 6 -17.26 -13.51 42.13
CA SER A 6 -16.25 -12.51 41.75
C SER A 6 -14.83 -12.96 42.11
N SER A 7 -14.65 -13.72 43.18
CA SER A 7 -13.33 -14.27 43.53
C SER A 7 -12.88 -15.37 42.59
N ALA A 8 -13.80 -16.26 42.18
CA ALA A 8 -13.50 -17.33 41.26
C ALA A 8 -13.16 -16.76 39.85
N ALA A 9 -13.86 -15.74 39.39
CA ALA A 9 -13.54 -15.03 38.13
C ALA A 9 -12.17 -14.32 38.21
N SER A 10 -11.85 -13.69 39.33
CA SER A 10 -10.54 -13.07 39.56
C SER A 10 -9.39 -14.08 39.60
N ASP A 11 -9.61 -15.26 40.15
CA ASP A 11 -8.58 -16.31 40.20
C ASP A 11 -8.39 -17.03 38.85
N VAL A 12 -9.43 -17.16 38.04
CA VAL A 12 -9.33 -17.64 36.64
C VAL A 12 -8.57 -16.61 35.78
N TYR A 13 -8.83 -15.32 35.95
CA TYR A 13 -8.09 -14.25 35.24
C TYR A 13 -6.61 -14.22 35.66
N LYS A 14 -6.29 -14.41 36.92
CA LYS A 14 -4.88 -14.47 37.39
C LYS A 14 -4.12 -15.68 36.88
N ARG A 15 -4.76 -16.85 36.81
CA ARG A 15 -4.12 -18.08 36.26
C ARG A 15 -3.94 -18.04 34.74
N GLN A 16 -4.85 -17.44 34.01
CA GLN A 16 -4.70 -17.26 32.54
C GLN A 16 -3.56 -16.29 32.18
N ASN A 17 -3.26 -15.32 33.06
CA ASN A 17 -2.26 -14.29 32.75
C ASN A 17 -0.81 -14.78 32.80
N ILE A 18 -0.45 -15.75 33.62
CA ILE A 18 0.97 -16.18 33.75
C ILE A 18 1.39 -16.99 32.50
N GLY A 19 0.61 -17.96 32.08
CA GLY A 19 0.92 -18.75 30.89
C GLY A 19 0.97 -17.92 29.61
N SER A 20 -0.02 -17.04 29.43
CA SER A 20 -0.07 -16.13 28.29
C SER A 20 1.08 -15.11 28.32
N PHE A 21 1.46 -14.63 29.50
CA PHE A 21 2.59 -13.74 29.67
C PHE A 21 3.92 -14.43 29.31
N VAL A 22 4.12 -15.68 29.75
CA VAL A 22 5.32 -16.47 29.42
C VAL A 22 5.39 -16.74 27.91
N ILE A 23 4.27 -17.12 27.28
CA ILE A 23 4.21 -17.31 25.81
C ILE A 23 4.54 -16.00 25.08
N TYR A 24 3.95 -14.88 25.51
CA TYR A 24 4.27 -13.57 24.94
C TYR A 24 5.76 -13.23 25.05
N LEU A 25 6.34 -13.50 26.22
CA LEU A 25 7.75 -13.22 26.49
C LEU A 25 8.67 -14.11 25.65
N ILE A 26 8.32 -15.38 25.47
CA ILE A 26 9.04 -16.31 24.58
C ILE A 26 8.91 -15.83 23.12
N CYS A 27 7.71 -15.48 22.65
CA CYS A 27 7.48 -14.99 21.29
C CYS A 27 8.21 -13.67 21.02
N ALA A 28 8.41 -12.83 22.03
CA ALA A 28 9.14 -11.58 21.88
C ALA A 28 10.67 -11.78 21.94
N LEU A 29 11.16 -12.60 22.88
CA LEU A 29 12.60 -12.77 23.10
C LEU A 29 13.24 -13.75 22.12
N LEU A 30 12.56 -14.80 21.71
CA LEU A 30 13.12 -15.85 20.86
C LEU A 30 13.56 -15.31 19.48
N PRO A 31 12.75 -14.53 18.74
CA PRO A 31 13.19 -13.90 17.49
C PRO A 31 14.38 -12.95 17.72
N PHE A 32 14.38 -12.20 18.80
CA PHE A 32 15.45 -11.27 19.15
C PHE A 32 16.77 -12.01 19.38
N ILE A 33 16.76 -13.10 20.17
CA ILE A 33 17.92 -13.94 20.42
C ILE A 33 18.43 -14.58 19.13
N ILE A 34 17.52 -15.09 18.28
CA ILE A 34 17.88 -15.68 16.98
C ILE A 34 18.59 -14.64 16.11
N VAL A 35 18.06 -13.41 16.01
CA VAL A 35 18.65 -12.34 15.21
C VAL A 35 20.05 -11.97 15.74
N ILE A 36 20.20 -11.80 17.07
CA ILE A 36 21.51 -11.51 17.69
C ILE A 36 22.50 -12.64 17.40
N TYR A 37 22.09 -13.89 17.54
CA TYR A 37 22.94 -15.05 17.28
C TYR A 37 23.40 -15.11 15.84
N LEU A 38 22.48 -14.93 14.86
CA LEU A 38 22.80 -14.90 13.44
C LEU A 38 23.70 -13.72 13.05
N LEU A 39 23.48 -12.55 13.64
CA LEU A 39 24.34 -11.38 13.42
C LEU A 39 25.72 -11.60 14.02
N SER A 40 25.82 -12.14 15.24
CA SER A 40 27.09 -12.44 15.91
C SER A 40 27.94 -13.42 15.10
N MET A 41 27.36 -14.49 14.59
CA MET A 41 28.09 -15.48 13.77
C MET A 41 28.62 -14.90 12.46
N ASN A 42 27.95 -13.94 11.88
CA ASN A 42 28.30 -13.36 10.57
C ASN A 42 28.96 -11.99 10.67
N PHE A 43 29.06 -11.40 11.86
CA PHE A 43 29.54 -10.03 12.05
C PHE A 43 30.92 -9.78 11.47
N THR A 44 31.90 -10.62 11.80
CA THR A 44 33.27 -10.51 11.29
C THR A 44 33.32 -10.69 9.77
N LYS A 45 32.52 -11.62 9.24
CA LYS A 45 32.44 -11.89 7.80
C LYS A 45 31.78 -10.74 7.03
N MET A 46 30.77 -10.10 7.61
CA MET A 46 30.12 -8.91 7.03
C MET A 46 31.00 -7.67 7.15
N ALA A 47 31.65 -7.45 8.30
CA ALA A 47 32.50 -6.28 8.55
C ALA A 47 33.81 -6.31 7.75
N THR A 48 34.35 -7.51 7.46
CA THR A 48 35.60 -7.69 6.73
C THR A 48 35.41 -8.06 5.26
N SER A 49 34.19 -8.33 4.81
CA SER A 49 33.92 -8.64 3.41
C SER A 49 34.10 -7.41 2.53
N LYS A 50 35.22 -7.32 1.82
CA LYS A 50 35.35 -6.38 0.70
C LYS A 50 34.25 -6.69 -0.33
N PRO A 51 33.58 -5.68 -0.89
CA PRO A 51 32.61 -5.92 -1.95
C PRO A 51 33.34 -6.66 -3.09
N LYS A 52 33.06 -7.96 -3.24
CA LYS A 52 33.57 -8.72 -4.40
C LYS A 52 32.89 -8.14 -5.62
N MET A 53 33.60 -7.30 -6.36
CA MET A 53 33.19 -6.95 -7.71
C MET A 53 33.09 -8.27 -8.50
N LYS A 54 31.89 -8.74 -8.74
CA LYS A 54 31.67 -9.82 -9.71
C LYS A 54 32.21 -9.33 -11.05
N LYS A 55 33.25 -9.98 -11.60
CA LYS A 55 33.63 -9.78 -12.99
C LYS A 55 32.39 -10.05 -13.84
N VAL A 56 31.71 -9.00 -14.26
CA VAL A 56 30.59 -9.10 -15.20
C VAL A 56 31.21 -9.37 -16.55
N ILE A 57 31.16 -10.64 -16.98
CA ILE A 57 31.50 -11.00 -18.35
C ILE A 57 30.37 -10.44 -19.21
N TYR A 58 30.64 -9.35 -19.90
CA TYR A 58 29.69 -8.76 -20.84
C TYR A 58 29.39 -9.76 -21.96
N LYS A 59 28.20 -10.30 -21.96
CA LYS A 59 27.65 -11.04 -23.09
C LYS A 59 26.82 -10.04 -23.90
N ALA A 60 27.26 -9.71 -25.09
CA ALA A 60 26.51 -8.90 -26.03
C ALA A 60 25.14 -9.56 -26.29
N LYS A 61 24.08 -8.99 -25.76
CA LYS A 61 22.70 -9.38 -26.09
C LYS A 61 22.20 -8.48 -27.21
N PRO A 62 21.50 -9.02 -28.22
CA PRO A 62 20.88 -8.19 -29.23
C PRO A 62 19.97 -7.16 -28.54
N MET A 63 20.15 -5.88 -28.85
CA MET A 63 19.32 -4.81 -28.32
C MET A 63 17.89 -4.97 -28.84
N LYS A 64 16.98 -5.32 -27.96
CA LYS A 64 15.56 -5.37 -28.28
C LYS A 64 15.00 -3.95 -28.18
N GLN A 65 14.56 -3.40 -29.29
CA GLN A 65 13.89 -2.11 -29.30
C GLN A 65 12.53 -2.24 -28.59
N ASN A 66 12.38 -1.52 -27.49
CA ASN A 66 11.09 -1.32 -26.82
C ASN A 66 10.51 0.02 -27.28
N THR A 67 9.18 0.16 -27.22
CA THR A 67 8.56 1.49 -27.33
C THR A 67 9.09 2.38 -26.20
N MET A 68 9.19 3.67 -26.46
CA MET A 68 9.72 4.66 -25.50
C MET A 68 9.03 4.57 -24.14
N PHE A 69 7.71 4.57 -24.12
CA PHE A 69 6.92 4.45 -22.87
C PHE A 69 7.22 3.16 -22.10
N LYS A 70 7.25 2.01 -22.80
CA LYS A 70 7.60 0.73 -22.18
C LYS A 70 9.01 0.72 -21.59
N ALA A 71 9.96 1.36 -22.26
CA ALA A 71 11.32 1.48 -21.77
C ALA A 71 11.39 2.31 -20.49
N LEU A 72 10.62 3.40 -20.40
CA LEU A 72 10.49 4.23 -19.21
C LEU A 72 9.87 3.44 -18.04
N VAL A 73 8.75 2.77 -18.26
CA VAL A 73 8.10 1.96 -17.19
C VAL A 73 9.06 0.87 -16.69
N ILE A 74 9.77 0.17 -17.58
CA ILE A 74 10.77 -0.83 -17.18
C ILE A 74 11.91 -0.20 -16.39
N ARG A 75 12.34 1.02 -16.75
CA ARG A 75 13.35 1.77 -15.99
C ARG A 75 12.84 2.05 -14.56
N GLU A 76 11.62 2.56 -14.43
CA GLU A 76 11.02 2.86 -13.13
C GLU A 76 10.92 1.59 -12.25
N ILE A 77 10.43 0.47 -12.82
CA ILE A 77 10.36 -0.82 -12.11
C ILE A 77 11.75 -1.26 -11.65
N LYS A 78 12.76 -1.19 -12.52
CA LYS A 78 14.14 -1.58 -12.16
C LYS A 78 14.72 -0.66 -11.09
N HIS A 79 14.46 0.63 -11.16
CA HIS A 79 14.92 1.60 -10.17
C HIS A 79 14.28 1.30 -8.81
N PHE A 80 12.97 1.10 -8.75
CA PHE A 80 12.25 0.75 -7.53
C PHE A 80 12.73 -0.58 -6.94
N THR A 81 12.94 -1.61 -7.76
CA THR A 81 13.37 -2.95 -7.31
C THR A 81 14.88 -3.07 -7.07
N SER A 82 15.67 -2.05 -7.36
CA SER A 82 17.13 -2.06 -7.15
C SER A 82 17.51 -2.04 -5.67
N ASN A 83 16.68 -1.49 -4.82
CA ASN A 83 16.89 -1.39 -3.38
C ASN A 83 15.78 -2.11 -2.61
N ALA A 84 16.14 -3.20 -1.93
CA ALA A 84 15.19 -4.02 -1.17
C ALA A 84 14.46 -3.23 -0.07
N MET A 85 15.12 -2.25 0.58
CA MET A 85 14.50 -1.44 1.63
C MET A 85 13.46 -0.46 1.06
N VAL A 86 13.73 0.11 -0.12
CA VAL A 86 12.78 0.96 -0.86
C VAL A 86 11.56 0.12 -1.26
N MET A 87 11.79 -1.07 -1.81
CA MET A 87 10.74 -1.99 -2.23
C MET A 87 9.85 -2.42 -1.04
N LEU A 88 10.46 -2.84 0.07
CA LEU A 88 9.71 -3.26 1.26
C LEU A 88 8.87 -2.13 1.87
N ASN A 89 9.42 -0.91 1.94
CA ASN A 89 8.68 0.21 2.53
C ASN A 89 7.63 0.79 1.56
N GLY A 90 7.96 0.95 0.28
CA GLY A 90 7.05 1.52 -0.73
C GLY A 90 5.90 0.59 -1.10
N ALA A 91 6.14 -0.73 -1.08
CA ALA A 91 5.16 -1.75 -1.45
C ALA A 91 4.57 -2.50 -0.24
N MET A 92 4.63 -1.92 0.96
CA MET A 92 4.12 -2.55 2.18
C MET A 92 2.65 -2.96 2.04
N GLY A 93 1.81 -2.10 1.45
CA GLY A 93 0.40 -2.39 1.22
C GLY A 93 0.18 -3.60 0.31
N ILE A 94 1.02 -3.79 -0.73
CA ILE A 94 0.92 -4.98 -1.62
C ILE A 94 1.17 -6.26 -0.82
N ILE A 95 2.24 -6.26 -0.02
CA ILE A 95 2.60 -7.42 0.83
C ILE A 95 1.46 -7.72 1.80
N LEU A 96 0.92 -6.71 2.46
CA LEU A 96 -0.19 -6.87 3.39
C LEU A 96 -1.48 -7.32 2.70
N CYS A 97 -1.78 -6.85 1.48
CA CYS A 97 -2.92 -7.35 0.70
C CYS A 97 -2.81 -8.86 0.43
N ILE A 98 -1.62 -9.34 0.05
CA ILE A 98 -1.38 -10.77 -0.20
C ILE A 98 -1.52 -11.59 1.09
N ILE A 99 -0.94 -11.11 2.19
CA ILE A 99 -1.05 -11.76 3.51
C ILE A 99 -2.51 -11.77 3.98
N ALA A 100 -3.22 -10.65 3.85
CA ALA A 100 -4.63 -10.54 4.21
C ALA A 100 -5.51 -11.46 3.36
N ALA A 101 -5.25 -11.56 2.05
CA ALA A 101 -5.96 -12.50 1.18
C ALA A 101 -5.74 -13.96 1.63
N GLY A 102 -4.51 -14.32 1.99
CA GLY A 102 -4.21 -15.64 2.58
C GLY A 102 -4.94 -15.88 3.90
N ALA A 103 -4.98 -14.87 4.78
CA ALA A 103 -5.70 -14.95 6.05
C ALA A 103 -7.22 -15.11 5.83
N VAL A 104 -7.80 -14.37 4.89
CA VAL A 104 -9.22 -14.49 4.51
C VAL A 104 -9.57 -15.91 4.06
N LEU A 105 -8.69 -16.57 3.30
CA LEU A 105 -8.89 -17.94 2.85
C LEU A 105 -8.70 -18.98 3.98
N ILE A 106 -7.82 -18.72 4.94
CA ILE A 106 -7.59 -19.61 6.10
C ILE A 106 -8.79 -19.53 7.07
N TYR A 107 -9.30 -18.34 7.33
CA TYR A 107 -10.41 -18.08 8.26
C TYR A 107 -11.77 -17.98 7.55
N GLN A 108 -11.94 -18.70 6.43
CA GLN A 108 -13.15 -18.61 5.61
C GLN A 108 -14.44 -18.96 6.38
N ASP A 109 -14.41 -19.98 7.25
CA ASP A 109 -15.58 -20.43 7.98
C ASP A 109 -16.06 -19.38 8.97
N GLU A 110 -15.16 -18.72 9.68
CA GLU A 110 -15.46 -17.62 10.62
C GLU A 110 -15.98 -16.38 9.88
N ILE A 111 -15.39 -16.06 8.73
CA ILE A 111 -15.83 -14.91 7.92
C ILE A 111 -17.21 -15.18 7.34
N GLN A 112 -17.48 -16.39 6.84
CA GLN A 112 -18.82 -16.77 6.34
C GLN A 112 -19.87 -16.73 7.45
N MET A 113 -19.54 -17.18 8.66
CA MET A 113 -20.42 -17.09 9.81
C MET A 113 -20.78 -15.63 10.12
N ILE A 114 -19.83 -14.70 10.10
CA ILE A 114 -20.06 -13.26 10.29
C ILE A 114 -20.89 -12.70 9.13
N ALA A 115 -20.55 -13.07 7.88
CA ALA A 115 -21.26 -12.62 6.69
C ALA A 115 -22.71 -13.09 6.62
N SER A 116 -23.05 -14.18 7.28
CA SER A 116 -24.44 -14.72 7.35
C SER A 116 -25.34 -13.97 8.34
N ILE A 117 -24.80 -13.06 9.18
CA ILE A 117 -25.57 -12.29 10.14
C ILE A 117 -26.40 -11.23 9.38
N PRO A 118 -27.75 -11.25 9.46
CA PRO A 118 -28.61 -10.38 8.65
C PRO A 118 -28.32 -8.88 8.80
N GLN A 119 -27.95 -8.43 10.02
CA GLN A 119 -27.64 -7.02 10.31
C GLN A 119 -26.33 -6.56 9.66
N ILE A 120 -25.40 -7.50 9.40
CA ILE A 120 -24.10 -7.21 8.79
C ILE A 120 -24.20 -7.31 7.26
N GLN A 121 -25.07 -8.18 6.75
CA GLN A 121 -25.21 -8.45 5.34
C GLN A 121 -25.51 -7.19 4.51
N GLU A 122 -26.32 -6.28 5.03
CA GLU A 122 -26.62 -4.99 4.38
C GLU A 122 -25.38 -4.11 4.20
N TYR A 123 -24.43 -4.16 5.15
CA TYR A 123 -23.23 -3.33 5.17
C TYR A 123 -21.99 -4.09 4.66
N MET A 124 -22.15 -5.32 4.17
CA MET A 124 -21.02 -6.16 3.76
C MET A 124 -20.17 -5.49 2.68
N THR A 125 -20.78 -5.03 1.60
CA THR A 125 -20.07 -4.41 0.48
C THR A 125 -19.20 -3.23 0.88
N PRO A 126 -19.70 -2.19 1.59
CA PRO A 126 -18.83 -1.09 2.04
C PRO A 126 -17.76 -1.54 3.02
N VAL A 127 -18.01 -2.51 3.89
CA VAL A 127 -16.99 -3.04 4.82
C VAL A 127 -15.88 -3.71 4.04
N LEU A 128 -16.19 -4.55 3.05
CA LEU A 128 -15.18 -5.19 2.21
C LEU A 128 -14.36 -4.15 1.43
N CYS A 129 -15.00 -3.14 0.83
CA CYS A 129 -14.31 -2.04 0.16
C CYS A 129 -13.36 -1.31 1.11
N LEU A 130 -13.83 -0.97 2.33
CA LEU A 130 -13.00 -0.28 3.31
C LEU A 130 -11.81 -1.12 3.78
N MET A 131 -11.96 -2.44 3.92
CA MET A 131 -10.85 -3.34 4.25
C MET A 131 -9.75 -3.29 3.18
N VAL A 132 -10.13 -3.38 1.90
CA VAL A 132 -9.16 -3.31 0.80
C VAL A 132 -8.52 -1.92 0.70
N ILE A 133 -9.32 -0.85 0.81
CA ILE A 133 -8.84 0.55 0.82
C ILE A 133 -7.85 0.78 1.96
N ALA A 134 -8.17 0.33 3.19
CA ALA A 134 -7.31 0.54 4.36
C ALA A 134 -5.93 -0.11 4.18
N VAL A 135 -5.86 -1.31 3.61
CA VAL A 135 -4.57 -1.97 3.34
C VAL A 135 -3.86 -1.33 2.15
N SER A 136 -4.59 -1.00 1.08
CA SER A 136 -4.04 -0.34 -0.11
C SER A 136 -3.51 1.07 0.18
N SER A 137 -4.05 1.78 1.18
CA SER A 137 -3.59 3.11 1.59
C SER A 137 -2.15 3.14 2.10
N LEU A 138 -1.55 1.98 2.34
CA LEU A 138 -0.14 1.86 2.76
C LEU A 138 0.85 1.79 1.59
N ASN A 139 0.39 1.83 0.34
CA ASN A 139 1.24 1.89 -0.84
C ASN A 139 1.67 3.33 -1.11
N MET A 140 2.98 3.61 -1.00
CA MET A 140 3.53 4.97 -1.09
C MET A 140 4.57 5.13 -2.21
N ILE A 141 4.47 4.32 -3.27
CA ILE A 141 5.48 4.28 -4.33
C ILE A 141 5.52 5.61 -5.10
N SER A 142 4.37 6.14 -5.53
CA SER A 142 4.28 7.39 -6.30
C SER A 142 4.71 8.62 -5.48
N ALA A 143 4.40 8.63 -4.19
CA ALA A 143 4.73 9.72 -3.27
C ALA A 143 6.23 9.92 -3.03
N SER A 144 7.06 8.96 -3.43
CA SER A 144 8.53 9.04 -3.34
C SER A 144 9.22 9.01 -4.70
N SER A 145 8.49 8.79 -5.80
CA SER A 145 9.05 8.45 -7.12
C SER A 145 9.95 9.53 -7.75
N ILE A 146 9.67 10.81 -7.52
CA ILE A 146 10.52 11.93 -7.97
C ILE A 146 11.72 12.06 -7.03
N SER A 147 11.48 12.06 -5.73
CA SER A 147 12.52 12.20 -4.71
C SER A 147 13.57 11.09 -4.78
N LEU A 148 13.21 9.88 -5.18
CA LEU A 148 14.13 8.74 -5.34
C LEU A 148 15.18 8.96 -6.44
N GLU A 149 14.95 9.85 -7.41
CA GLU A 149 15.97 10.19 -8.40
C GLU A 149 17.20 10.86 -7.73
N GLY A 150 17.01 11.59 -6.64
CA GLY A 150 18.09 12.24 -5.88
C GLY A 150 18.97 13.11 -6.76
N ASP A 151 20.28 13.04 -6.54
CA ASP A 151 21.31 13.77 -7.33
C ASP A 151 21.33 13.40 -8.82
N ARG A 152 20.64 12.31 -9.21
CA ARG A 152 20.57 11.85 -10.60
C ARG A 152 19.36 12.38 -11.36
N PHE A 153 18.55 13.23 -10.74
CA PHE A 153 17.34 13.80 -11.34
C PHE A 153 17.62 14.49 -12.69
N TRP A 154 18.77 15.15 -12.85
CA TRP A 154 19.18 15.78 -14.10
C TRP A 154 19.27 14.81 -15.28
N ILE A 155 19.55 13.49 -15.03
CA ILE A 155 19.66 12.48 -16.09
C ILE A 155 18.34 12.30 -16.80
N ILE A 156 17.24 12.19 -16.05
CA ILE A 156 15.90 12.01 -16.66
C ILE A 156 15.48 13.27 -17.43
N LYS A 157 15.87 14.45 -16.96
CA LYS A 157 15.60 15.72 -17.66
C LYS A 157 16.43 15.91 -18.93
N SER A 158 17.57 15.26 -19.04
CA SER A 158 18.44 15.34 -20.24
C SER A 158 17.98 14.41 -21.38
N LEU A 159 17.05 13.51 -21.13
CA LEU A 159 16.55 12.61 -22.16
C LEU A 159 15.63 13.34 -23.14
N PRO A 160 15.66 13.02 -24.45
CA PRO A 160 14.81 13.63 -25.48
C PRO A 160 13.39 13.06 -25.44
N ILE A 161 12.70 13.22 -24.30
CA ILE A 161 11.35 12.71 -24.02
C ILE A 161 10.51 13.80 -23.37
N THR A 162 9.19 13.71 -23.54
CA THR A 162 8.29 14.69 -22.93
C THR A 162 8.16 14.47 -21.42
N THR A 163 8.03 15.54 -20.66
CA THR A 163 7.78 15.47 -19.21
C THR A 163 6.52 14.68 -18.91
N GLN A 164 5.49 14.76 -19.77
CA GLN A 164 4.26 13.98 -19.64
C GLN A 164 4.52 12.47 -19.68
N ASP A 165 5.38 12.00 -20.60
CA ASP A 165 5.71 10.58 -20.69
C ASP A 165 6.48 10.10 -19.46
N ILE A 166 7.34 10.96 -18.89
CA ILE A 166 8.06 10.66 -17.66
C ILE A 166 7.07 10.49 -16.50
N LEU A 167 6.18 11.45 -16.29
CA LEU A 167 5.19 11.40 -15.21
C LEU A 167 4.23 10.22 -15.38
N ASN A 168 3.71 10.01 -16.59
CA ASN A 168 2.85 8.87 -16.90
C ASN A 168 3.54 7.52 -16.67
N SER A 169 4.85 7.41 -16.93
CA SER A 169 5.58 6.17 -16.67
C SER A 169 5.69 5.85 -15.18
N LYS A 170 5.83 6.87 -14.33
CA LYS A 170 5.84 6.72 -12.86
C LYS A 170 4.47 6.30 -12.34
N LEU A 171 3.39 6.92 -12.84
CA LEU A 171 2.02 6.53 -12.52
C LEU A 171 1.72 5.09 -12.98
N ALA A 172 2.07 4.76 -14.22
CA ALA A 172 1.85 3.41 -14.75
C ALA A 172 2.60 2.34 -13.96
N MET A 173 3.81 2.62 -13.47
CA MET A 173 4.58 1.70 -12.62
C MET A 173 3.87 1.47 -11.29
N HIS A 174 3.39 2.53 -10.62
CA HIS A 174 2.67 2.40 -9.36
C HIS A 174 1.36 1.60 -9.55
N ALA A 175 0.53 1.99 -10.52
CA ALA A 175 -0.73 1.30 -10.81
C ALA A 175 -0.50 -0.19 -11.14
N PHE A 176 0.51 -0.50 -11.98
CA PHE A 176 0.87 -1.87 -12.36
C PHE A 176 1.29 -2.73 -11.17
N LEU A 177 1.94 -2.16 -10.17
CA LEU A 177 2.37 -2.89 -8.97
C LEU A 177 1.26 -3.00 -7.92
N CYS A 178 0.51 -1.92 -7.67
CA CYS A 178 -0.42 -1.83 -6.54
C CYS A 178 -1.81 -2.40 -6.85
N ILE A 179 -2.35 -2.19 -8.04
CA ILE A 179 -3.70 -2.67 -8.40
C ILE A 179 -3.81 -4.19 -8.28
N PRO A 180 -2.87 -5.03 -8.77
CA PRO A 180 -2.98 -6.47 -8.62
C PRO A 180 -3.05 -6.94 -7.16
N GLY A 181 -2.31 -6.29 -6.25
CA GLY A 181 -2.35 -6.61 -4.83
C GLY A 181 -3.74 -6.40 -4.21
N GLY A 182 -4.34 -5.24 -4.48
CA GLY A 182 -5.72 -4.93 -4.06
C GLY A 182 -6.75 -5.87 -4.66
N LEU A 183 -6.62 -6.21 -5.95
CA LEU A 183 -7.51 -7.15 -6.63
C LEU A 183 -7.43 -8.57 -6.05
N ILE A 184 -6.23 -9.05 -5.71
CA ILE A 184 -6.07 -10.39 -5.08
C ILE A 184 -6.84 -10.43 -3.76
N LEU A 185 -6.73 -9.40 -2.92
CA LEU A 185 -7.50 -9.31 -1.67
C LEU A 185 -9.00 -9.21 -1.95
N SER A 186 -9.42 -8.38 -2.90
CA SER A 186 -10.84 -8.23 -3.28
C SER A 186 -11.44 -9.55 -3.75
N VAL A 187 -10.75 -10.29 -4.62
CA VAL A 187 -11.21 -11.60 -5.12
C VAL A 187 -11.33 -12.62 -3.98
N ALA A 188 -10.37 -12.66 -3.06
CA ALA A 188 -10.43 -13.56 -1.90
C ALA A 188 -11.65 -13.25 -1.02
N LEU A 189 -11.92 -11.96 -0.75
CA LEU A 189 -13.08 -11.50 0.02
C LEU A 189 -14.39 -11.86 -0.67
N ILE A 190 -14.51 -11.61 -1.98
CA ILE A 190 -15.70 -11.95 -2.78
C ILE A 190 -15.96 -13.45 -2.74
N TYR A 191 -14.92 -14.26 -2.92
CA TYR A 191 -15.03 -15.70 -2.92
C TYR A 191 -15.54 -16.23 -1.57
N VAL A 192 -15.01 -15.72 -0.47
CA VAL A 192 -15.37 -16.21 0.88
C VAL A 192 -16.76 -15.72 1.30
N THR A 193 -17.11 -14.47 0.99
CA THR A 193 -18.40 -13.88 1.44
C THR A 193 -19.59 -14.24 0.54
N GLY A 194 -19.33 -14.64 -0.71
CA GLY A 194 -20.37 -15.02 -1.65
C GLY A 194 -21.37 -13.91 -2.00
N ILE A 195 -20.94 -12.64 -1.94
CA ILE A 195 -21.78 -11.48 -2.27
C ILE A 195 -22.28 -11.49 -3.72
N GLY A 196 -23.37 -10.79 -4.00
CA GLY A 196 -23.96 -10.72 -5.32
C GLY A 196 -23.04 -10.13 -6.39
N MET A 197 -23.39 -10.33 -7.67
CA MET A 197 -22.55 -9.91 -8.81
C MET A 197 -22.31 -8.40 -8.83
N ILE A 198 -23.32 -7.57 -8.54
CA ILE A 198 -23.21 -6.11 -8.52
C ILE A 198 -22.28 -5.68 -7.39
N ASP A 199 -22.44 -6.25 -6.19
CA ASP A 199 -21.59 -5.96 -5.04
C ASP A 199 -20.14 -6.39 -5.28
N SER A 200 -19.94 -7.53 -5.95
CA SER A 200 -18.62 -7.99 -6.35
C SER A 200 -17.92 -6.99 -7.29
N LEU A 201 -18.65 -6.41 -8.24
CA LEU A 201 -18.11 -5.35 -9.11
C LEU A 201 -17.71 -4.11 -8.30
N LEU A 202 -18.49 -3.70 -7.31
CA LEU A 202 -18.15 -2.57 -6.44
C LEU A 202 -16.87 -2.85 -5.64
N VAL A 203 -16.73 -4.05 -5.08
CA VAL A 203 -15.53 -4.46 -4.31
C VAL A 203 -14.28 -4.54 -5.19
N LEU A 204 -14.42 -4.73 -6.51
CA LEU A 204 -13.30 -4.67 -7.45
C LEU A 204 -12.99 -3.25 -7.92
N VAL A 205 -14.00 -2.46 -8.24
CA VAL A 205 -13.83 -1.12 -8.86
C VAL A 205 -13.37 -0.08 -7.85
N VAL A 206 -13.99 -0.03 -6.67
CA VAL A 206 -13.69 1.00 -5.65
C VAL A 206 -12.21 0.99 -5.21
N PRO A 207 -11.57 -0.15 -4.91
CA PRO A 207 -10.15 -0.19 -4.60
C PRO A 207 -9.24 0.22 -5.76
N ILE A 208 -9.63 -0.05 -7.02
CA ILE A 208 -8.86 0.40 -8.19
C ILE A 208 -8.86 1.92 -8.26
N LEU A 209 -10.03 2.56 -8.19
CA LEU A 209 -10.16 4.02 -8.19
C LEU A 209 -9.40 4.64 -7.03
N PHE A 210 -9.52 4.06 -5.83
CA PHE A 210 -8.79 4.55 -4.67
C PHE A 210 -7.26 4.43 -4.84
N THR A 211 -6.77 3.36 -5.46
CA THR A 211 -5.35 3.21 -5.78
C THR A 211 -4.87 4.29 -6.75
N LEU A 212 -5.67 4.61 -7.78
CA LEU A 212 -5.37 5.69 -8.71
C LEU A 212 -5.38 7.06 -8.03
N LEU A 213 -6.34 7.30 -7.14
CA LEU A 213 -6.42 8.54 -6.36
C LEU A 213 -5.15 8.76 -5.53
N ILE A 214 -4.69 7.72 -4.82
CA ILE A 214 -3.45 7.79 -4.03
C ILE A 214 -2.23 8.00 -4.94
N ASP A 215 -2.20 7.35 -6.10
CA ASP A 215 -1.13 7.48 -7.08
C ASP A 215 -0.99 8.92 -7.58
N PHE A 216 -2.08 9.51 -8.03
CA PHE A 216 -2.10 10.88 -8.52
C PHE A 216 -1.77 11.90 -7.42
N LEU A 217 -2.40 11.74 -6.25
CA LEU A 217 -2.14 12.59 -5.10
C LEU A 217 -0.69 12.50 -4.64
N GLY A 218 -0.17 11.28 -4.52
CA GLY A 218 1.21 11.05 -4.09
C GLY A 218 2.23 11.69 -5.02
N LEU A 219 2.03 11.53 -6.34
CA LEU A 219 2.91 12.16 -7.33
C LEU A 219 2.85 13.70 -7.27
N LEU A 220 1.65 14.29 -7.15
CA LEU A 220 1.48 15.74 -7.02
C LEU A 220 2.17 16.29 -5.77
N LEU A 221 2.00 15.63 -4.62
CA LEU A 221 2.67 16.02 -3.39
C LEU A 221 4.18 15.87 -3.49
N ASN A 222 4.67 14.86 -4.19
CA ASN A 222 6.10 14.65 -4.42
C ASN A 222 6.69 15.70 -5.37
N LEU A 223 5.94 16.15 -6.38
CA LEU A 223 6.31 17.28 -7.24
C LEU A 223 6.31 18.60 -6.48
N TRP A 224 5.34 18.80 -5.57
CA TRP A 224 5.25 20.02 -4.78
C TRP A 224 6.45 20.21 -3.86
N LYS A 225 6.92 19.14 -3.21
CA LYS A 225 8.05 19.23 -2.28
C LYS A 225 8.95 17.98 -2.36
N PRO A 226 9.71 17.85 -3.45
CA PRO A 226 10.63 16.72 -3.59
C PRO A 226 11.76 16.83 -2.56
N LYS A 227 12.26 15.68 -2.13
CA LYS A 227 13.41 15.59 -1.22
C LYS A 227 14.57 14.90 -1.95
N PHE A 228 15.57 15.65 -2.36
CA PHE A 228 16.75 15.13 -3.06
C PHE A 228 17.97 14.94 -2.15
N ASP A 229 18.01 15.65 -1.02
CA ASP A 229 19.11 15.69 -0.04
C ASP A 229 19.06 14.51 0.94
N TRP A 230 18.96 13.29 0.43
CA TRP A 230 18.95 12.10 1.28
C TRP A 230 20.27 11.31 1.16
N VAL A 231 20.80 10.88 2.30
CA VAL A 231 21.97 10.01 2.38
C VAL A 231 21.57 8.54 2.15
N ASN A 232 20.35 8.19 2.50
CA ASN A 232 19.78 6.85 2.34
C ASN A 232 18.39 6.94 1.71
N GLU A 233 18.18 6.20 0.62
CA GLU A 233 16.91 6.12 -0.11
C GLU A 233 15.71 5.76 0.79
N THR A 234 15.94 5.01 1.88
CA THR A 234 14.90 4.64 2.85
C THR A 234 14.28 5.87 3.53
N VAL A 235 15.06 6.92 3.77
CA VAL A 235 14.58 8.17 4.36
C VAL A 235 13.58 8.86 3.43
N CYS A 236 13.86 8.80 2.13
CA CYS A 236 12.97 9.35 1.10
C CYS A 236 11.61 8.64 1.08
N VAL A 237 11.60 7.31 1.15
CA VAL A 237 10.37 6.49 1.05
C VAL A 237 9.55 6.48 2.34
N LYS A 238 10.18 6.71 3.50
CA LYS A 238 9.54 6.54 4.80
C LYS A 238 9.26 7.86 5.52
N GLN A 239 10.15 8.84 5.38
CA GLN A 239 10.16 10.05 6.22
C GLN A 239 10.03 11.36 5.42
N SER A 240 9.88 11.29 4.10
CA SER A 240 9.66 12.51 3.32
C SER A 240 8.26 13.07 3.55
N LEU A 241 8.15 14.39 3.55
CA LEU A 241 6.88 15.07 3.75
C LEU A 241 5.77 14.60 2.77
N PRO A 242 6.05 14.42 1.46
CA PRO A 242 5.05 13.89 0.52
C PRO A 242 4.50 12.54 0.91
N VAL A 243 5.36 11.61 1.34
CA VAL A 243 4.94 10.26 1.76
C VAL A 243 4.05 10.31 3.00
N VAL A 244 4.46 11.08 4.01
CA VAL A 244 3.69 11.24 5.25
C VAL A 244 2.33 11.89 4.97
N LEU A 245 2.28 12.95 4.16
CA LEU A 245 1.03 13.61 3.79
C LEU A 245 0.13 12.68 2.98
N THR A 246 0.66 11.95 2.00
CA THR A 246 -0.12 10.98 1.21
C THR A 246 -0.74 9.93 2.12
N MET A 247 0.01 9.39 3.06
CA MET A 247 -0.48 8.40 4.02
C MET A 247 -1.63 8.96 4.87
N PHE A 248 -1.45 10.13 5.47
CA PHE A 248 -2.51 10.73 6.30
C PHE A 248 -3.74 11.12 5.50
N ILE A 249 -3.59 11.67 4.30
CA ILE A 249 -4.72 12.03 3.44
C ILE A 249 -5.45 10.78 2.97
N SER A 250 -4.76 9.74 2.54
CA SER A 250 -5.40 8.49 2.09
C SER A 250 -6.18 7.81 3.22
N MET A 251 -5.61 7.73 4.42
CA MET A 251 -6.33 7.23 5.59
C MET A 251 -7.51 8.14 5.97
N GLY A 252 -7.32 9.45 5.91
CA GLY A 252 -8.38 10.44 6.15
C GLY A 252 -9.55 10.27 5.18
N VAL A 253 -9.28 10.10 3.89
CA VAL A 253 -10.31 9.85 2.87
C VAL A 253 -11.09 8.55 3.18
N ALA A 254 -10.41 7.46 3.53
CA ALA A 254 -11.07 6.21 3.92
C ALA A 254 -11.98 6.39 5.14
N ILE A 255 -11.51 7.10 6.16
CA ILE A 255 -12.30 7.41 7.36
C ILE A 255 -13.49 8.30 7.02
N VAL A 256 -13.32 9.34 6.21
CA VAL A 256 -14.41 10.24 5.79
C VAL A 256 -15.48 9.47 5.03
N ILE A 257 -15.11 8.58 4.11
CA ILE A 257 -16.05 7.72 3.38
C ILE A 257 -16.89 6.90 4.38
N ALA A 258 -16.25 6.29 5.38
CA ALA A 258 -16.98 5.51 6.38
C ALA A 258 -17.89 6.36 7.27
N MET A 259 -17.38 7.50 7.76
CA MET A 259 -18.10 8.37 8.71
C MET A 259 -19.26 9.12 8.08
N VAL A 260 -19.13 9.59 6.84
CA VAL A 260 -20.21 10.32 6.15
C VAL A 260 -21.44 9.43 6.00
N TYR A 261 -21.28 8.17 5.65
CA TYR A 261 -22.41 7.26 5.60
C TYR A 261 -22.96 6.97 7.00
N GLY A 262 -22.13 6.55 7.92
CA GLY A 262 -22.58 6.10 9.26
C GLY A 262 -23.20 7.19 10.11
N LEU A 263 -22.77 8.47 9.97
CA LEU A 263 -23.28 9.55 10.80
C LEU A 263 -24.42 10.34 10.16
N TRP A 264 -24.41 10.51 8.84
CA TRP A 264 -25.32 11.45 8.19
C TRP A 264 -26.25 10.82 7.17
N LEU A 265 -25.78 9.86 6.38
CA LEU A 265 -26.50 9.36 5.21
C LEU A 265 -27.27 8.06 5.44
N ILE A 266 -27.04 7.37 6.55
CA ILE A 266 -27.66 6.07 6.85
C ILE A 266 -29.19 6.09 6.83
N ASN A 267 -29.80 7.23 7.20
CA ASN A 267 -31.26 7.42 7.19
C ASN A 267 -31.78 8.10 5.90
N LEU A 268 -30.90 8.55 5.01
CA LEU A 268 -31.25 9.33 3.82
C LEU A 268 -31.16 8.54 2.54
N MET A 269 -30.26 7.55 2.46
CA MET A 269 -30.06 6.75 1.26
C MET A 269 -29.65 5.32 1.59
N SER A 270 -29.96 4.40 0.65
CA SER A 270 -29.51 3.02 0.77
C SER A 270 -28.00 2.89 0.60
N VAL A 271 -27.43 1.80 1.15
CA VAL A 271 -25.99 1.46 1.02
C VAL A 271 -25.53 1.46 -0.44
N SER A 272 -26.31 0.84 -1.32
CA SER A 272 -25.96 0.76 -2.76
C SER A 272 -25.92 2.14 -3.42
N MET A 273 -26.87 3.01 -3.12
CA MET A 273 -26.91 4.38 -3.66
C MET A 273 -25.71 5.20 -3.17
N TYR A 274 -25.31 5.00 -1.91
CA TYR A 274 -24.12 5.60 -1.35
C TYR A 274 -22.85 5.11 -2.07
N MET A 275 -22.71 3.81 -2.29
CA MET A 275 -21.54 3.25 -2.98
C MET A 275 -21.41 3.79 -4.42
N TYR A 276 -22.51 3.94 -5.15
CA TYR A 276 -22.48 4.60 -6.47
C TYR A 276 -22.05 6.07 -6.37
N SER A 277 -22.49 6.80 -5.37
CA SER A 277 -22.06 8.19 -5.17
C SER A 277 -20.55 8.28 -4.86
N VAL A 278 -20.01 7.36 -4.06
CA VAL A 278 -18.59 7.25 -3.78
C VAL A 278 -17.78 7.02 -5.07
N ILE A 279 -18.23 6.12 -5.94
CA ILE A 279 -17.57 5.87 -7.23
C ILE A 279 -17.56 7.15 -8.08
N ILE A 280 -18.69 7.84 -8.21
CA ILE A 280 -18.78 9.08 -9.00
C ILE A 280 -17.81 10.13 -8.46
N VAL A 281 -17.77 10.33 -7.15
CA VAL A 281 -16.85 11.29 -6.50
C VAL A 281 -15.40 10.89 -6.74
N MET A 282 -15.05 9.60 -6.58
CA MET A 282 -13.68 9.12 -6.84
C MET A 282 -13.26 9.35 -8.28
N VAL A 283 -14.10 9.00 -9.25
CA VAL A 283 -13.82 9.22 -10.68
C VAL A 283 -13.60 10.70 -10.98
N LEU A 284 -14.44 11.59 -10.42
CA LEU A 284 -14.26 13.04 -10.60
C LEU A 284 -12.94 13.53 -10.00
N LEU A 285 -12.60 13.06 -8.80
CA LEU A 285 -11.32 13.40 -8.16
C LEU A 285 -10.13 12.88 -8.98
N ASP A 286 -10.19 11.66 -9.47
CA ASP A 286 -9.14 11.08 -10.31
C ASP A 286 -8.93 11.89 -11.60
N ILE A 287 -10.01 12.29 -12.26
CA ILE A 287 -9.94 13.14 -13.46
C ILE A 287 -9.30 14.50 -13.13
N ILE A 288 -9.72 15.13 -12.04
CA ILE A 288 -9.18 16.43 -11.60
C ILE A 288 -7.68 16.30 -11.29
N LEU A 289 -7.27 15.32 -10.49
CA LEU A 289 -5.87 15.12 -10.12
C LEU A 289 -5.01 14.78 -11.33
N TYR A 290 -5.50 13.92 -12.23
CA TYR A 290 -4.82 13.60 -13.48
C TYR A 290 -4.63 14.84 -14.36
N TYR A 291 -5.65 15.69 -14.49
CA TYR A 291 -5.54 16.96 -15.19
C TYR A 291 -4.51 17.90 -14.52
N MET A 292 -4.49 17.95 -13.20
CA MET A 292 -3.49 18.74 -12.44
C MET A 292 -2.06 18.24 -12.70
N ILE A 293 -1.84 16.92 -12.82
CA ILE A 293 -0.52 16.37 -13.15
C ILE A 293 -0.08 16.85 -14.53
N HIS A 294 -0.98 16.87 -15.52
CA HIS A 294 -0.65 17.25 -16.91
C HIS A 294 -0.56 18.77 -17.15
N THR A 295 -1.00 19.57 -16.21
CA THR A 295 -0.90 21.04 -16.28
C THR A 295 0.16 21.53 -15.30
N TRP A 296 -0.20 21.67 -14.04
CA TRP A 296 0.68 22.17 -12.99
C TRP A 296 1.86 21.21 -12.74
N GLY A 297 1.62 19.89 -12.74
CA GLY A 297 2.65 18.90 -12.46
C GLY A 297 3.80 18.93 -13.48
N VAL A 298 3.48 19.11 -14.78
CA VAL A 298 4.50 19.26 -15.84
C VAL A 298 5.33 20.54 -15.61
N GLN A 299 4.66 21.68 -15.37
CA GLN A 299 5.36 22.94 -15.10
C GLN A 299 6.26 22.84 -13.86
N GLN A 300 5.76 22.20 -12.80
CA GLN A 300 6.52 22.02 -11.57
C GLN A 300 7.73 21.10 -11.80
N PHE A 301 7.59 20.01 -12.53
CA PHE A 301 8.71 19.12 -12.87
C PHE A 301 9.79 19.84 -13.67
N ASP A 302 9.40 20.68 -14.63
CA ASP A 302 10.34 21.44 -15.46
C ASP A 302 11.07 22.54 -14.65
N SER A 303 10.42 23.07 -13.60
CA SER A 303 11.00 24.11 -12.71
C SER A 303 11.97 23.56 -11.66
N ILE A 304 11.89 22.30 -11.29
CA ILE A 304 12.83 21.62 -10.38
C ILE A 304 14.16 21.35 -11.09
#